data_c934657f91b0196a590404a0a47a5b34
#
_entry.id   c934657f91b0196a590404a0a47a5b34
#
_cell.length_a   1.000
_cell.length_b   1.000
_cell.length_c   1.000
_cell.angle_alpha   90.00
_cell.angle_beta   90.00
_cell.angle_gamma   90.00
#
_symmetry.space_group_name_H-M   'P 1'
#
loop_
_entity.id
_entity.type
_entity.pdbx_description
1 polymer ?
#
loop_
_entity_poly.entity_id
_entity_poly.type
_entity_poly.pdbx_seq_one_letter_code
_entity_poly.pdbx_strand_id
1 'polypeptide(L)'
;MGQIEADFQRSADTHLIACPVPALQSAGIDLYFKDESTHPTGSLKHRLARSLFLYGLCNGWIEEGATVVEASSGSTAVSEAYFARLLGLPFVAVMPHGTSHEKVAQIEFYGGSCHFVERAGDVYDEARSVAAQTGGHYLDQFTYAERATDWRGNNNIAESMIEQMRHERFPVPDWVVVGAGTGGTSATIGRYLRYHRLPSQLCVADPDGSVFADYFRTGDCTITSDGSHIEGIGRPRVE
;
A
#
# COMPACT_ATOMS: atom_id res chain seq x y z
N MET A 1 -6.77 -2.59 -18.59
CA MET A 1 -5.69 -3.51 -18.17
C MET A 1 -4.42 -3.29 -18.98
N GLY A 2 -4.43 -3.40 -20.31
CA GLY A 2 -3.21 -3.22 -21.12
C GLY A 2 -2.42 -1.94 -20.90
N GLN A 3 -3.05 -0.82 -20.58
CA GLN A 3 -2.37 0.43 -20.22
C GLN A 3 -1.59 0.33 -18.91
N ILE A 4 -2.14 -0.34 -17.89
CA ILE A 4 -1.47 -0.60 -16.60
C ILE A 4 -0.26 -1.51 -16.80
N GLU A 5 -0.40 -2.58 -17.56
CA GLU A 5 0.70 -3.49 -17.87
C GLU A 5 1.80 -2.79 -18.70
N ALA A 6 1.41 -1.99 -19.71
CA ALA A 6 2.36 -1.22 -20.50
C ALA A 6 3.12 -0.18 -19.67
N ASP A 7 2.45 0.48 -18.73
CA ASP A 7 3.07 1.42 -17.80
C ASP A 7 4.10 0.71 -16.92
N PHE A 8 3.71 -0.40 -16.34
CA PHE A 8 4.60 -1.24 -15.53
C PHE A 8 5.84 -1.71 -16.30
N GLN A 9 5.68 -2.18 -17.54
CA GLN A 9 6.82 -2.64 -18.37
C GLN A 9 7.77 -1.50 -18.78
N ARG A 10 7.31 -0.26 -18.81
CA ARG A 10 8.16 0.91 -19.08
C ARG A 10 8.96 1.37 -17.86
N SER A 11 8.53 0.99 -16.67
CA SER A 11 9.15 1.41 -15.42
C SER A 11 10.26 0.44 -15.01
N ALA A 12 11.43 0.95 -14.62
CA ALA A 12 12.41 0.16 -13.88
C ALA A 12 11.83 -0.18 -12.51
N ASP A 13 12.25 -1.32 -11.94
CA ASP A 13 11.86 -1.67 -10.57
C ASP A 13 12.50 -0.72 -9.55
N THR A 14 11.94 -0.71 -8.35
CA THR A 14 12.48 0.06 -7.22
C THR A 14 13.82 -0.50 -6.74
N HIS A 15 14.60 0.30 -6.03
CA HIS A 15 15.96 -0.06 -5.66
C HIS A 15 16.05 -0.88 -4.38
N LEU A 16 17.04 -1.80 -4.35
CA LEU A 16 17.56 -2.39 -3.12
C LEU A 16 18.86 -1.66 -2.76
N ILE A 17 18.88 -1.00 -1.61
CA ILE A 17 19.98 -0.14 -1.19
C ILE A 17 20.74 -0.81 -0.04
N ALA A 18 22.02 -1.15 -0.25
CA ALA A 18 22.88 -1.61 0.82
C ALA A 18 23.16 -0.46 1.82
N CYS A 19 22.99 -0.74 3.11
CA CYS A 19 23.24 0.22 4.16
C CYS A 19 24.39 -0.24 5.07
N PRO A 20 25.63 0.21 4.82
CA PRO A 20 26.80 -0.23 5.57
C PRO A 20 26.86 0.44 6.94
N VAL A 21 26.32 -0.23 7.97
CA VAL A 21 26.42 0.20 9.36
C VAL A 21 27.59 -0.53 10.02
N PRO A 22 28.69 0.15 10.42
CA PRO A 22 29.92 -0.51 10.91
C PRO A 22 29.67 -1.48 12.09
N ALA A 23 28.80 -1.13 13.01
CA ALA A 23 28.46 -1.99 14.15
C ALA A 23 27.78 -3.30 13.72
N LEU A 24 26.90 -3.24 12.72
CA LEU A 24 26.20 -4.42 12.18
C LEU A 24 27.17 -5.28 11.35
N GLN A 25 28.00 -4.64 10.52
CA GLN A 25 29.03 -5.35 9.73
C GLN A 25 30.02 -6.10 10.63
N SER A 26 30.44 -5.49 11.75
CA SER A 26 31.30 -6.13 12.73
C SER A 26 30.65 -7.36 13.38
N ALA A 27 29.32 -7.40 13.45
CA ALA A 27 28.53 -8.52 13.91
C ALA A 27 28.20 -9.54 12.78
N GLY A 28 28.67 -9.31 11.55
CA GLY A 28 28.40 -10.17 10.40
C GLY A 28 27.01 -9.97 9.79
N ILE A 29 26.37 -8.83 10.06
CA ILE A 29 25.03 -8.50 9.59
C ILE A 29 25.12 -7.49 8.46
N ASP A 30 24.52 -7.83 7.30
CA ASP A 30 24.33 -6.95 6.17
C ASP A 30 22.90 -6.40 6.19
N LEU A 31 22.76 -5.06 6.14
CA LEU A 31 21.48 -4.36 6.14
C LEU A 31 21.18 -3.79 4.77
N TYR A 32 19.94 -3.98 4.31
CA TYR A 32 19.43 -3.43 3.07
C TYR A 32 18.09 -2.71 3.29
N PHE A 33 17.85 -1.68 2.47
CA PHE A 33 16.55 -1.03 2.36
C PHE A 33 15.96 -1.28 0.98
N LYS A 34 14.71 -1.75 0.93
CA LYS A 34 13.90 -1.75 -0.29
C LYS A 34 13.26 -0.38 -0.44
N ASP A 35 13.80 0.46 -1.32
CA ASP A 35 13.38 1.84 -1.51
C ASP A 35 12.18 1.93 -2.47
N GLU A 36 10.99 1.97 -1.92
CA GLU A 36 9.74 2.13 -2.66
C GLU A 36 9.40 3.60 -2.99
N SER A 37 10.23 4.56 -2.59
CA SER A 37 10.02 5.98 -2.92
C SER A 37 10.29 6.31 -4.39
N THR A 38 10.98 5.45 -5.10
CA THR A 38 11.32 5.64 -6.52
C THR A 38 10.20 5.30 -7.49
N HIS A 39 9.06 4.83 -7.00
CA HIS A 39 7.85 4.72 -7.83
C HIS A 39 7.39 6.09 -8.39
N PRO A 40 6.70 6.13 -9.54
CA PRO A 40 6.17 7.37 -10.12
C PRO A 40 5.37 8.23 -9.14
N THR A 41 4.70 7.61 -8.16
CA THR A 41 3.90 8.30 -7.13
C THR A 41 4.61 8.44 -5.79
N GLY A 42 5.92 8.15 -5.73
CA GLY A 42 6.78 8.42 -4.59
C GLY A 42 6.58 7.51 -3.38
N SER A 43 5.90 6.37 -3.51
CA SER A 43 5.68 5.47 -2.36
C SER A 43 5.31 4.04 -2.75
N LEU A 44 5.42 3.12 -1.79
CA LEU A 44 4.99 1.72 -1.92
C LEU A 44 3.49 1.56 -2.27
N LYS A 45 2.68 2.59 -2.05
CA LYS A 45 1.24 2.57 -2.37
C LYS A 45 0.97 2.48 -3.87
N HIS A 46 1.96 2.80 -4.69
CA HIS A 46 1.90 2.58 -6.13
C HIS A 46 1.62 1.12 -6.49
N ARG A 47 2.28 0.16 -5.81
CA ARG A 47 2.01 -1.29 -6.00
C ARG A 47 0.59 -1.67 -5.56
N LEU A 48 0.15 -1.12 -4.44
CA LEU A 48 -1.22 -1.37 -3.94
C LEU A 48 -2.27 -0.83 -4.90
N ALA A 49 -2.13 0.43 -5.33
CA ALA A 49 -3.07 1.06 -6.26
C ALA A 49 -3.15 0.28 -7.59
N ARG A 50 -1.99 -0.13 -8.16
CA ARG A 50 -1.96 -1.00 -9.33
C ARG A 50 -2.80 -2.26 -9.12
N SER A 51 -2.60 -2.92 -7.98
CA SER A 51 -3.30 -4.17 -7.66
C SER A 51 -4.81 -3.97 -7.49
N LEU A 52 -5.23 -2.90 -6.80
CA LEU A 52 -6.65 -2.57 -6.60
C LEU A 52 -7.35 -2.27 -7.92
N PHE A 53 -6.73 -1.48 -8.81
CA PHE A 53 -7.29 -1.22 -10.12
C PHE A 53 -7.41 -2.48 -10.98
N LEU A 54 -6.36 -3.32 -11.04
CA LEU A 54 -6.43 -4.59 -11.75
C LEU A 54 -7.52 -5.49 -11.17
N TYR A 55 -7.62 -5.55 -9.85
CA TYR A 55 -8.63 -6.35 -9.17
C TYR A 55 -10.05 -5.86 -9.48
N GLY A 56 -10.31 -4.56 -9.40
CA GLY A 56 -11.61 -3.98 -9.74
C GLY A 56 -11.98 -4.16 -11.22
N LEU A 57 -11.02 -3.98 -12.13
CA LEU A 57 -11.23 -4.19 -13.57
C LEU A 57 -11.50 -5.66 -13.91
N CYS A 58 -10.73 -6.60 -13.31
CA CYS A 58 -10.91 -8.03 -13.56
C CYS A 58 -12.21 -8.59 -12.99
N ASN A 59 -12.73 -7.98 -11.91
CA ASN A 59 -14.04 -8.34 -11.35
C ASN A 59 -15.21 -7.63 -12.05
N GLY A 60 -14.95 -6.73 -13.01
CA GLY A 60 -15.99 -5.98 -13.69
C GLY A 60 -16.63 -4.89 -12.82
N TRP A 61 -15.94 -4.45 -11.74
CA TRP A 61 -16.45 -3.41 -10.84
C TRP A 61 -16.12 -2.00 -11.34
N ILE A 62 -15.07 -1.87 -12.14
CA ILE A 62 -14.68 -0.61 -12.77
C ILE A 62 -15.01 -0.73 -14.26
N GLU A 63 -16.01 0.02 -14.70
CA GLU A 63 -16.44 0.11 -16.09
C GLU A 63 -15.81 1.33 -16.79
N GLU A 64 -15.93 1.41 -18.10
CA GLU A 64 -15.44 2.55 -18.88
C GLU A 64 -16.15 3.84 -18.45
N GLY A 65 -15.38 4.87 -18.13
CA GLY A 65 -15.90 6.16 -17.67
C GLY A 65 -16.43 6.18 -16.24
N ALA A 66 -16.41 5.05 -15.51
CA ALA A 66 -16.85 5.00 -14.12
C ALA A 66 -15.97 5.87 -13.21
N THR A 67 -16.60 6.57 -12.27
CA THR A 67 -15.88 7.30 -11.22
C THR A 67 -15.26 6.31 -10.24
N VAL A 68 -13.96 6.44 -9.99
CA VAL A 68 -13.26 5.67 -8.94
C VAL A 68 -13.18 6.53 -7.68
N VAL A 69 -13.48 5.93 -6.53
CA VAL A 69 -13.53 6.63 -5.25
C VAL A 69 -12.63 5.92 -4.23
N GLU A 70 -11.93 6.67 -3.39
CA GLU A 70 -11.20 6.13 -2.25
C GLU A 70 -11.31 7.02 -1.01
N ALA A 71 -11.41 6.39 0.15
CA ALA A 71 -11.34 7.04 1.46
C ALA A 71 -9.87 7.14 1.92
N SER A 72 -9.17 8.14 1.44
CA SER A 72 -7.76 8.33 1.76
C SER A 72 -7.31 9.77 1.61
N SER A 73 -6.53 10.24 2.58
CA SER A 73 -5.85 11.55 2.56
C SER A 73 -4.34 11.44 2.28
N GLY A 74 -3.84 10.23 2.03
CA GLY A 74 -2.40 9.96 1.96
C GLY A 74 -1.93 9.44 0.60
N SER A 75 -0.80 8.75 0.64
CA SER A 75 -0.11 8.24 -0.55
C SER A 75 -0.94 7.24 -1.38
N THR A 76 -1.95 6.58 -0.78
CA THR A 76 -2.87 5.72 -1.53
C THR A 76 -3.67 6.52 -2.53
N ALA A 77 -4.34 7.61 -2.09
CA ALA A 77 -5.13 8.46 -2.98
C ALA A 77 -4.27 9.08 -4.11
N VAL A 78 -3.03 9.49 -3.81
CA VAL A 78 -2.08 9.98 -4.83
C VAL A 78 -1.80 8.91 -5.88
N SER A 79 -1.55 7.66 -5.44
CA SER A 79 -1.25 6.56 -6.35
C SER A 79 -2.48 6.13 -7.16
N GLU A 80 -3.65 6.17 -6.58
CA GLU A 80 -4.90 5.84 -7.26
C GLU A 80 -5.30 6.92 -8.28
N ALA A 81 -5.10 8.20 -7.95
CA ALA A 81 -5.27 9.29 -8.91
C ALA A 81 -4.38 9.11 -10.16
N TYR A 82 -3.13 8.66 -9.97
CA TYR A 82 -2.23 8.32 -11.06
C TYR A 82 -2.82 7.23 -11.99
N PHE A 83 -3.28 6.10 -11.43
CA PHE A 83 -3.84 5.02 -12.24
C PHE A 83 -5.19 5.37 -12.86
N ALA A 84 -6.03 6.15 -12.16
CA ALA A 84 -7.27 6.67 -12.74
C ALA A 84 -6.98 7.57 -13.96
N ARG A 85 -6.01 8.50 -13.84
CA ARG A 85 -5.55 9.32 -14.97
C ARG A 85 -5.04 8.47 -16.14
N LEU A 86 -4.22 7.44 -15.84
CA LEU A 86 -3.68 6.53 -16.85
C LEU A 86 -4.78 5.83 -17.64
N LEU A 87 -5.90 5.53 -17.01
CA LEU A 87 -7.06 4.87 -17.60
C LEU A 87 -8.10 5.85 -18.17
N GLY A 88 -7.93 7.16 -17.97
CA GLY A 88 -8.91 8.18 -18.36
C GLY A 88 -10.19 8.16 -17.53
N LEU A 89 -10.11 7.71 -16.27
CA LEU A 89 -11.24 7.62 -15.33
C LEU A 89 -11.27 8.82 -14.39
N PRO A 90 -12.45 9.35 -14.05
CA PRO A 90 -12.59 10.30 -12.95
C PRO A 90 -12.19 9.65 -11.61
N PHE A 91 -11.49 10.41 -10.75
CA PHE A 91 -11.10 9.95 -9.42
C PHE A 91 -11.51 10.95 -8.34
N VAL A 92 -12.09 10.46 -7.25
CA VAL A 92 -12.49 11.25 -6.07
C VAL A 92 -11.84 10.66 -4.82
N ALA A 93 -10.99 11.45 -4.17
CA ALA A 93 -10.44 11.14 -2.86
C ALA A 93 -11.31 11.77 -1.76
N VAL A 94 -11.88 10.96 -0.88
CA VAL A 94 -12.65 11.43 0.26
C VAL A 94 -11.75 11.53 1.48
N MET A 95 -11.69 12.72 2.09
CA MET A 95 -10.72 13.03 3.14
C MET A 95 -11.24 14.10 4.12
N PRO A 96 -10.66 14.18 5.36
CA PRO A 96 -11.03 15.25 6.27
C PRO A 96 -10.43 16.59 5.83
N HIS A 97 -11.09 17.69 6.18
CA HIS A 97 -10.64 19.07 5.92
C HIS A 97 -9.23 19.38 6.42
N GLY A 98 -8.74 18.69 7.45
CA GLY A 98 -7.39 18.86 8.00
C GLY A 98 -6.26 18.22 7.15
N THR A 99 -6.57 17.66 5.98
CA THR A 99 -5.57 17.08 5.08
C THR A 99 -4.60 18.15 4.56
N SER A 100 -3.30 17.83 4.51
CA SER A 100 -2.27 18.79 4.08
C SER A 100 -2.48 19.25 2.63
N HIS A 101 -2.22 20.53 2.37
CA HIS A 101 -2.29 21.09 1.02
C HIS A 101 -1.38 20.39 0.02
N GLU A 102 -0.24 19.87 0.49
CA GLU A 102 0.68 19.12 -0.35
C GLU A 102 0.04 17.84 -0.91
N LYS A 103 -0.68 17.08 -0.07
CA LYS A 103 -1.38 15.86 -0.50
C LYS A 103 -2.52 16.16 -1.45
N VAL A 104 -3.30 17.20 -1.16
CA VAL A 104 -4.35 17.68 -2.06
C VAL A 104 -3.76 18.04 -3.43
N ALA A 105 -2.70 18.85 -3.46
CA ALA A 105 -2.03 19.25 -4.70
C ALA A 105 -1.47 18.06 -5.49
N GLN A 106 -0.93 17.03 -4.82
CA GLN A 106 -0.46 15.81 -5.48
C GLN A 106 -1.60 15.03 -6.14
N ILE A 107 -2.76 14.90 -5.49
CA ILE A 107 -3.94 14.24 -6.06
C ILE A 107 -4.46 15.01 -7.27
N GLU A 108 -4.59 16.35 -7.14
CA GLU A 108 -5.04 17.23 -8.22
C GLU A 108 -4.05 17.26 -9.40
N PHE A 109 -2.74 17.16 -9.15
CA PHE A 109 -1.72 17.05 -10.19
C PHE A 109 -1.96 15.84 -11.12
N TYR A 110 -2.45 14.73 -10.56
CA TYR A 110 -2.87 13.58 -11.34
C TYR A 110 -4.31 13.66 -11.86
N GLY A 111 -4.99 14.81 -11.70
CA GLY A 111 -6.34 15.04 -12.20
C GLY A 111 -7.45 14.46 -11.32
N GLY A 112 -7.13 14.01 -10.11
CA GLY A 112 -8.13 13.62 -9.12
C GLY A 112 -8.80 14.85 -8.50
N SER A 113 -9.96 14.66 -7.91
CA SER A 113 -10.67 15.65 -7.10
C SER A 113 -10.70 15.23 -5.64
N CYS A 114 -10.76 16.22 -4.73
CA CYS A 114 -10.82 16.00 -3.30
C CYS A 114 -12.23 16.35 -2.76
N HIS A 115 -12.86 15.41 -2.09
CA HIS A 115 -14.12 15.58 -1.39
C HIS A 115 -13.89 15.61 0.11
N PHE A 116 -14.20 16.73 0.74
CA PHE A 116 -13.86 16.95 2.15
C PHE A 116 -15.02 16.63 3.08
N VAL A 117 -14.72 15.98 4.21
CA VAL A 117 -15.67 15.71 5.30
C VAL A 117 -15.24 16.44 6.57
N GLU A 118 -16.22 16.79 7.42
CA GLU A 118 -15.97 17.50 8.68
C GLU A 118 -15.28 16.60 9.72
N ARG A 119 -15.70 15.34 9.81
CA ARG A 119 -15.17 14.40 10.79
C ARG A 119 -14.42 13.27 10.10
N ALA A 120 -13.21 12.99 10.56
CA ALA A 120 -12.38 11.91 10.01
C ALA A 120 -13.04 10.53 10.04
N GLY A 121 -13.97 10.29 10.98
CA GLY A 121 -14.72 9.04 11.05
C GLY A 121 -15.73 8.82 9.93
N ASP A 122 -16.15 9.89 9.25
CA ASP A 122 -17.20 9.83 8.21
C ASP A 122 -16.64 9.49 6.82
N VAL A 123 -15.31 9.46 6.64
CA VAL A 123 -14.68 9.30 5.31
C VAL A 123 -15.12 8.02 4.59
N TYR A 124 -15.32 6.93 5.32
CA TYR A 124 -15.67 5.64 4.71
C TYR A 124 -17.13 5.60 4.23
N ASP A 125 -18.04 6.13 5.04
CA ASP A 125 -19.46 6.18 4.68
C ASP A 125 -19.70 7.18 3.55
N GLU A 126 -19.00 8.31 3.59
CA GLU A 126 -19.04 9.30 2.52
C GLU A 126 -18.45 8.77 1.22
N ALA A 127 -17.34 8.01 1.25
CA ALA A 127 -16.79 7.38 0.05
C ALA A 127 -17.78 6.41 -0.60
N ARG A 128 -18.49 5.59 0.22
CA ARG A 128 -19.58 4.74 -0.28
C ARG A 128 -20.71 5.54 -0.89
N SER A 129 -21.10 6.65 -0.23
CA SER A 129 -22.16 7.56 -0.69
C SER A 129 -21.78 8.18 -2.05
N VAL A 130 -20.57 8.72 -2.18
CA VAL A 130 -20.08 9.32 -3.43
C VAL A 130 -20.03 8.27 -4.56
N ALA A 131 -19.54 7.06 -4.28
CA ALA A 131 -19.51 5.98 -5.25
C ALA A 131 -20.94 5.63 -5.72
N ALA A 132 -21.89 5.49 -4.80
CA ALA A 132 -23.29 5.20 -5.12
C ALA A 132 -23.97 6.33 -5.94
N GLN A 133 -23.71 7.60 -5.59
CA GLN A 133 -24.28 8.76 -6.27
C GLN A 133 -23.75 8.92 -7.71
N THR A 134 -22.48 8.55 -7.93
CA THR A 134 -21.83 8.66 -9.24
C THR A 134 -22.02 7.41 -10.10
N GLY A 135 -22.62 6.35 -9.56
CA GLY A 135 -22.61 5.02 -10.19
C GLY A 135 -21.20 4.46 -10.36
N GLY A 136 -20.25 4.90 -9.53
CA GLY A 136 -18.85 4.57 -9.57
C GLY A 136 -18.48 3.41 -8.65
N HIS A 137 -17.16 3.21 -8.48
CA HIS A 137 -16.61 2.15 -7.65
C HIS A 137 -15.72 2.69 -6.51
N TYR A 138 -15.99 2.26 -5.28
CA TYR A 138 -15.14 2.51 -4.12
C TYR A 138 -14.10 1.39 -4.01
N LEU A 139 -12.80 1.73 -4.10
CA LEU A 139 -11.70 0.75 -4.12
C LEU A 139 -11.51 0.04 -2.78
N ASP A 140 -11.79 0.74 -1.67
CA ASP A 140 -11.77 0.20 -0.30
C ASP A 140 -10.46 -0.55 0.03
N GLN A 141 -9.35 0.20 0.09
CA GLN A 141 -8.02 -0.34 0.34
C GLN A 141 -7.95 -1.21 1.62
N PHE A 142 -8.74 -0.90 2.64
CA PHE A 142 -8.69 -1.63 3.90
C PHE A 142 -9.33 -3.02 3.79
N THR A 143 -10.38 -3.15 3.00
CA THR A 143 -11.01 -4.45 2.73
C THR A 143 -10.21 -5.29 1.72
N TYR A 144 -9.60 -4.65 0.70
CA TYR A 144 -9.09 -5.38 -0.45
C TYR A 144 -7.57 -5.41 -0.59
N ALA A 145 -6.79 -4.64 0.21
CA ALA A 145 -5.33 -4.59 0.05
C ALA A 145 -4.65 -5.97 0.03
N GLU A 146 -5.07 -6.86 0.92
CA GLU A 146 -4.46 -8.19 1.05
C GLU A 146 -5.00 -9.20 0.00
N ARG A 147 -6.17 -8.91 -0.61
CA ARG A 147 -6.82 -9.78 -1.61
C ARG A 147 -6.43 -9.40 -3.03
N ALA A 148 -6.29 -8.10 -3.29
CA ALA A 148 -5.99 -7.57 -4.61
C ALA A 148 -4.55 -7.87 -5.04
N THR A 149 -3.60 -7.95 -4.11
CA THR A 149 -2.20 -8.19 -4.44
C THR A 149 -1.95 -9.66 -4.76
N ASP A 150 -1.39 -9.91 -5.95
CA ASP A 150 -0.91 -11.25 -6.30
C ASP A 150 0.41 -11.52 -5.57
N TRP A 151 0.31 -12.20 -4.44
CA TRP A 151 1.45 -12.54 -3.59
C TRP A 151 2.35 -13.64 -4.17
N ARG A 152 1.93 -14.34 -5.23
CA ARG A 152 2.71 -15.42 -5.87
C ARG A 152 3.74 -14.90 -6.86
N GLY A 153 3.49 -13.73 -7.45
CA GLY A 153 4.33 -13.17 -8.50
C GLY A 153 3.85 -11.77 -8.91
N ASN A 154 3.98 -11.46 -10.20
CA ASN A 154 3.59 -10.17 -10.80
C ASN A 154 4.40 -8.99 -10.25
N ASN A 155 5.69 -9.25 -9.99
CA ASN A 155 6.61 -8.27 -9.42
C ASN A 155 6.05 -7.59 -8.17
N ASN A 156 5.48 -8.39 -7.26
CA ASN A 156 5.15 -7.87 -5.94
C ASN A 156 6.45 -7.53 -5.17
N ILE A 157 6.34 -6.79 -4.06
CA ILE A 157 7.51 -6.30 -3.32
C ILE A 157 8.42 -7.45 -2.83
N ALA A 158 7.85 -8.59 -2.47
CA ALA A 158 8.64 -9.73 -1.97
C ALA A 158 9.44 -10.38 -3.10
N GLU A 159 8.81 -10.63 -4.25
CA GLU A 159 9.48 -11.14 -5.45
C GLU A 159 10.60 -10.21 -5.88
N SER A 160 10.31 -8.92 -6.04
CA SER A 160 11.27 -7.89 -6.39
C SER A 160 12.48 -7.87 -5.45
N MET A 161 12.23 -7.89 -4.14
CA MET A 161 13.30 -7.90 -3.13
C MET A 161 14.16 -9.17 -3.23
N ILE A 162 13.55 -10.34 -3.29
CA ILE A 162 14.28 -11.63 -3.33
C ILE A 162 15.08 -11.75 -4.62
N GLU A 163 14.54 -11.31 -5.78
CA GLU A 163 15.29 -11.33 -7.04
C GLU A 163 16.50 -10.38 -6.99
N GLN A 164 16.38 -9.20 -6.37
CA GLN A 164 17.50 -8.27 -6.21
C GLN A 164 18.55 -8.76 -5.21
N MET A 165 18.14 -9.52 -4.19
CA MET A 165 19.06 -10.14 -3.22
C MET A 165 19.88 -11.29 -3.81
N ARG A 166 19.53 -11.82 -4.98
CA ARG A 166 20.04 -13.08 -5.54
C ARG A 166 21.59 -13.13 -5.67
N HIS A 167 22.22 -11.97 -5.90
CA HIS A 167 23.67 -11.85 -6.06
C HIS A 167 24.38 -11.26 -4.84
N GLU A 168 23.64 -10.99 -3.77
CA GLU A 168 24.22 -10.51 -2.52
C GLU A 168 24.90 -11.65 -1.74
N ARG A 169 25.74 -11.30 -0.76
CA ARG A 169 26.43 -12.27 0.09
C ARG A 169 25.49 -13.27 0.75
N PHE A 170 24.29 -12.79 1.17
CA PHE A 170 23.21 -13.58 1.72
C PHE A 170 21.98 -13.45 0.81
N PRO A 171 21.83 -14.32 -0.20
CA PRO A 171 20.78 -14.20 -1.21
C PRO A 171 19.35 -14.31 -0.66
N VAL A 172 19.20 -14.91 0.51
CA VAL A 172 17.92 -15.00 1.23
C VAL A 172 18.11 -14.30 2.57
N PRO A 173 17.37 -13.21 2.83
CA PRO A 173 17.49 -12.48 4.10
C PRO A 173 16.99 -13.35 5.26
N ASP A 174 17.66 -13.32 6.40
CA ASP A 174 17.18 -13.96 7.63
C ASP A 174 15.93 -13.25 8.17
N TRP A 175 15.89 -11.93 8.05
CA TRP A 175 14.80 -11.10 8.53
C TRP A 175 14.33 -10.12 7.47
N VAL A 176 13.00 -9.99 7.35
CA VAL A 176 12.35 -8.90 6.62
C VAL A 176 11.55 -8.07 7.63
N VAL A 177 11.90 -6.79 7.76
CA VAL A 177 11.23 -5.86 8.68
C VAL A 177 10.36 -4.90 7.89
N VAL A 178 9.09 -4.77 8.26
CA VAL A 178 8.13 -3.90 7.56
C VAL A 178 7.12 -3.32 8.55
N GLY A 179 6.66 -2.07 8.33
CA GLY A 179 5.50 -1.53 9.02
C GLY A 179 4.19 -2.03 8.39
N ALA A 180 3.09 -1.94 9.12
CA ALA A 180 1.76 -2.28 8.63
C ALA A 180 0.77 -1.13 8.84
N GLY A 181 0.10 -0.71 7.76
CA GLY A 181 -1.07 0.15 7.77
C GLY A 181 -2.32 -0.67 7.42
N THR A 182 -2.53 -0.98 6.13
CA THR A 182 -3.59 -1.90 5.68
C THR A 182 -3.23 -3.37 5.87
N GLY A 183 -1.99 -3.69 6.23
CA GLY A 183 -1.49 -5.06 6.31
C GLY A 183 -1.16 -5.71 4.94
N GLY A 184 -1.49 -5.07 3.82
CA GLY A 184 -1.30 -5.65 2.48
C GLY A 184 0.14 -6.04 2.18
N THR A 185 1.12 -5.18 2.51
CA THR A 185 2.55 -5.45 2.29
C THR A 185 3.05 -6.61 3.14
N SER A 186 2.78 -6.59 4.44
CA SER A 186 3.20 -7.66 5.36
C SER A 186 2.55 -9.00 5.02
N ALA A 187 1.26 -8.99 4.66
CA ALA A 187 0.56 -10.19 4.20
C ALA A 187 1.15 -10.75 2.90
N THR A 188 1.47 -9.89 1.93
CA THR A 188 2.12 -10.28 0.67
C THR A 188 3.47 -10.92 0.92
N ILE A 189 4.33 -10.28 1.70
CA ILE A 189 5.66 -10.82 2.04
C ILE A 189 5.52 -12.16 2.77
N GLY A 190 4.70 -12.24 3.82
CA GLY A 190 4.56 -13.46 4.60
C GLY A 190 3.99 -14.64 3.78
N ARG A 191 3.04 -14.38 2.85
CA ARG A 191 2.51 -15.41 1.95
C ARG A 191 3.55 -15.84 0.92
N TYR A 192 4.30 -14.92 0.34
CA TYR A 192 5.37 -15.20 -0.60
C TYR A 192 6.45 -16.09 0.04
N LEU A 193 6.95 -15.70 1.22
CA LEU A 193 7.98 -16.47 1.96
C LEU A 193 7.50 -17.91 2.22
N ARG A 194 6.27 -18.09 2.69
CA ARG A 194 5.69 -19.42 2.93
C ARG A 194 5.51 -20.24 1.66
N TYR A 195 5.02 -19.62 0.60
CA TYR A 195 4.80 -20.30 -0.68
C TYR A 195 6.10 -20.82 -1.28
N HIS A 196 7.15 -20.01 -1.25
CA HIS A 196 8.48 -20.39 -1.73
C HIS A 196 9.31 -21.16 -0.71
N ARG A 197 8.77 -21.41 0.50
CA ARG A 197 9.45 -22.11 1.60
C ARG A 197 10.79 -21.46 1.97
N LEU A 198 10.86 -20.14 1.93
CA LEU A 198 12.04 -19.40 2.32
C LEU A 198 12.14 -19.35 3.86
N PRO A 199 13.36 -19.49 4.43
CA PRO A 199 13.54 -19.54 5.88
C PRO A 199 13.44 -18.17 6.55
N SER A 200 13.29 -17.10 5.78
CA SER A 200 13.21 -15.72 6.27
C SER A 200 12.11 -15.54 7.30
N GLN A 201 12.39 -14.80 8.35
CA GLN A 201 11.42 -14.37 9.35
C GLN A 201 10.86 -13.00 8.97
N LEU A 202 9.54 -12.83 9.11
CA LEU A 202 8.88 -11.55 8.91
C LEU A 202 8.64 -10.88 10.27
N CYS A 203 9.19 -9.68 10.43
CA CYS A 203 8.94 -8.82 11.59
C CYS A 203 8.06 -7.64 11.16
N VAL A 204 6.89 -7.50 11.77
CA VAL A 204 6.05 -6.32 11.60
C VAL A 204 6.37 -5.34 12.73
N ALA A 205 7.00 -4.21 12.36
CA ALA A 205 7.27 -3.13 13.30
C ALA A 205 5.98 -2.34 13.52
N ASP A 206 5.45 -2.42 14.74
CA ASP A 206 4.19 -1.80 15.11
C ASP A 206 4.46 -0.59 16.01
N PRO A 207 4.02 0.63 15.63
CA PRO A 207 4.28 1.82 16.41
C PRO A 207 3.38 1.92 17.63
N ASP A 208 3.79 2.71 18.60
CA ASP A 208 2.97 3.06 19.75
C ASP A 208 1.63 3.64 19.32
N GLY A 209 0.57 3.27 20.00
CA GLY A 209 -0.80 3.65 19.67
C GLY A 209 -1.46 2.81 18.58
N SER A 210 -0.79 1.79 18.07
CA SER A 210 -1.38 0.79 17.17
C SER A 210 -1.88 -0.43 17.94
N VAL A 211 -2.88 -1.13 17.39
CA VAL A 211 -3.46 -2.35 18.00
C VAL A 211 -2.88 -3.66 17.45
N PHE A 212 -2.01 -3.61 16.44
CA PHE A 212 -1.61 -4.85 15.76
C PHE A 212 -0.78 -5.79 16.62
N ALA A 213 0.14 -5.26 17.45
CA ALA A 213 0.94 -6.06 18.36
C ALA A 213 0.06 -6.73 19.44
N ASP A 214 -0.93 -6.02 19.96
CA ASP A 214 -1.87 -6.56 20.94
C ASP A 214 -2.80 -7.60 20.32
N TYR A 215 -3.33 -7.32 19.12
CA TYR A 215 -4.11 -8.29 18.37
C TYR A 215 -3.31 -9.57 18.09
N PHE A 216 -2.06 -9.44 17.64
CA PHE A 216 -1.20 -10.59 17.37
C PHE A 216 -0.98 -11.47 18.61
N ARG A 217 -0.86 -10.85 19.80
CA ARG A 217 -0.66 -11.58 21.07
C ARG A 217 -1.93 -12.24 21.60
N THR A 218 -3.07 -11.60 21.43
CA THR A 218 -4.33 -11.98 22.10
C THR A 218 -5.35 -12.64 21.18
N GLY A 219 -5.32 -12.34 19.85
CA GLY A 219 -6.36 -12.72 18.90
C GLY A 219 -7.66 -11.92 19.06
N ASP A 220 -7.69 -10.90 19.94
CA ASP A 220 -8.89 -10.08 20.18
C ASP A 220 -9.02 -8.99 19.11
N CYS A 221 -10.00 -9.13 18.23
CA CYS A 221 -10.29 -8.16 17.18
C CYS A 221 -11.11 -6.94 17.65
N THR A 222 -11.51 -6.90 18.92
CA THR A 222 -12.29 -5.79 19.49
C THR A 222 -11.42 -4.67 20.09
N ILE A 223 -10.11 -4.88 20.15
CA ILE A 223 -9.15 -3.91 20.70
C ILE A 223 -9.21 -2.61 19.91
N THR A 224 -9.24 -1.50 20.61
CA THR A 224 -9.17 -0.14 20.04
C THR A 224 -8.11 0.69 20.76
N SER A 225 -7.59 1.70 20.08
CA SER A 225 -6.61 2.67 20.60
C SER A 225 -6.83 4.05 20.00
N ASP A 226 -6.03 5.03 20.39
CA ASP A 226 -6.06 6.39 19.83
C ASP A 226 -5.41 6.48 18.43
N GLY A 227 -4.74 5.42 17.98
CA GLY A 227 -4.03 5.37 16.72
C GLY A 227 -2.57 5.82 16.81
N SER A 228 -1.82 5.55 15.75
CA SER A 228 -0.42 5.93 15.63
C SER A 228 -0.27 7.37 15.11
N HIS A 229 0.75 8.08 15.59
CA HIS A 229 1.16 9.38 15.04
C HIS A 229 2.07 9.26 13.79
N ILE A 230 2.44 8.04 13.39
CA ILE A 230 3.30 7.80 12.24
C ILE A 230 2.41 7.55 11.01
N GLU A 231 2.55 8.40 10.00
CA GLU A 231 1.78 8.27 8.76
C GLU A 231 2.06 6.93 8.07
N GLY A 232 1.00 6.23 7.69
CA GLY A 232 1.05 5.02 6.86
C GLY A 232 1.26 3.71 7.62
N ILE A 233 1.58 3.73 8.91
CA ILE A 233 1.72 2.53 9.74
C ILE A 233 0.98 2.66 11.07
N GLY A 234 0.53 1.51 11.60
CA GLY A 234 -0.28 1.45 12.81
C GLY A 234 -1.76 1.77 12.57
N ARG A 235 -2.62 1.13 13.34
CA ARG A 235 -4.09 1.29 13.24
C ARG A 235 -4.72 1.40 14.62
N PRO A 236 -5.82 2.21 14.76
CA PRO A 236 -6.56 2.32 16.02
C PRO A 236 -7.50 1.15 16.27
N ARG A 237 -7.73 0.28 15.28
CA ARG A 237 -8.60 -0.90 15.37
C ARG A 237 -8.15 -1.97 14.38
N VAL A 238 -8.55 -3.21 14.62
CA VAL A 238 -8.40 -4.33 13.69
C VAL A 238 -9.49 -4.24 12.63
N GLU A 239 -9.15 -4.46 11.35
CA GLU A 239 -10.05 -4.43 10.18
C GLU A 239 -10.03 -5.74 9.40
#